data_e369555eba8fd4f00dc6f2b220e7221c
#
_entry.id   e369555eba8fd4f00dc6f2b220e7221c
#
_cell.length_a   1.000
_cell.length_b   1.000
_cell.length_c   1.000
_cell.angle_alpha   90.00
_cell.angle_beta   90.00
_cell.angle_gamma   90.00
#
_symmetry.space_group_name_H-M   'P 1'
#
loop_
_entity.id
_entity.type
_entity.pdbx_description
1 polymer ?
#
loop_
_entity_poly.entity_id
_entity_poly.type
_entity_poly.pdbx_seq_one_letter_code
_entity_poly.pdbx_strand_id
1 'polypeptide(L)'
;MDYRTDLAMERTVRPGGMGEGVSVHTQQQAGAEVTWVRVSSEKAAERLGKAQGLYWTLTHPKLPYMLPEERMEIAREVAQMLRMMLPPQGDVLVLGLGNRRMTADALGDRVVSGILVTRHMQEERLRSVCAVAPGVLGITGVETAELALGLAERVKPSAVIVVDALAAMETAHIGTTIQLTDTGIRPGSGVGNHRKGITAETMHMPVIAVGIPLVVYASTIVRDALADMMQRESGDAQALAEQLTSGYPRDFVVTPRNIDELVAGLADLLALAINSALQTNLEMEELSHCLH
;
A
#
# COMPACT_ATOMS: atom_id res chain seq x y z
N MET A 1 2.84 -8.71 -21.88
CA MET A 1 1.59 -8.87 -21.12
C MET A 1 1.70 -8.11 -19.82
N ASP A 2 0.88 -7.10 -19.67
CA ASP A 2 0.96 -6.22 -18.50
C ASP A 2 0.00 -6.73 -17.42
N TYR A 3 0.56 -7.50 -16.52
CA TYR A 3 -0.18 -7.97 -15.38
C TYR A 3 -0.26 -6.82 -14.36
N ARG A 4 -1.43 -6.32 -14.15
CA ARG A 4 -1.66 -5.17 -13.28
C ARG A 4 -1.76 -5.61 -11.83
N THR A 5 -0.71 -5.38 -11.06
CA THR A 5 -0.67 -5.55 -9.61
C THR A 5 0.30 -4.56 -8.99
N ASP A 6 -0.07 -4.03 -7.83
CA ASP A 6 0.79 -3.19 -7.02
C ASP A 6 1.64 -4.00 -6.03
N LEU A 7 1.33 -5.29 -5.82
CA LEU A 7 2.09 -6.17 -4.95
C LEU A 7 3.35 -6.70 -5.64
N ALA A 8 4.51 -6.47 -5.02
CA ALA A 8 5.79 -6.97 -5.54
C ALA A 8 5.88 -8.49 -5.45
N MET A 9 5.38 -9.11 -4.38
CA MET A 9 5.39 -10.55 -4.20
C MET A 9 4.66 -11.29 -5.33
N GLU A 10 3.53 -10.77 -5.81
CA GLU A 10 2.79 -11.37 -6.92
C GLU A 10 3.57 -11.36 -8.24
N ARG A 11 4.53 -10.44 -8.39
CA ARG A 11 5.41 -10.38 -9.57
C ARG A 11 6.51 -11.44 -9.53
N THR A 12 6.93 -11.89 -8.34
CA THR A 12 8.04 -12.85 -8.20
C THR A 12 7.63 -14.29 -8.49
N VAL A 13 6.38 -14.68 -8.26
CA VAL A 13 5.87 -16.06 -8.49
C VAL A 13 5.66 -16.40 -9.96
N ARG A 14 5.88 -15.46 -10.87
CA ARG A 14 5.68 -15.63 -12.30
C ARG A 14 6.87 -16.25 -13.02
N PRO A 15 6.66 -16.87 -14.20
CA PRO A 15 7.75 -17.24 -15.07
C PRO A 15 8.64 -16.03 -15.37
N GLY A 16 9.94 -16.13 -15.00
CA GLY A 16 10.90 -15.04 -15.15
C GLY A 16 10.87 -13.93 -14.07
N GLY A 17 9.94 -13.97 -13.10
CA GLY A 17 9.92 -13.01 -11.97
C GLY A 17 11.14 -13.13 -11.06
N MET A 18 11.52 -14.37 -10.73
CA MET A 18 12.76 -14.66 -10.02
C MET A 18 13.96 -14.64 -10.98
N GLY A 19 15.13 -14.25 -10.47
CA GLY A 19 16.37 -14.22 -11.24
C GLY A 19 17.39 -13.27 -10.64
N GLU A 20 18.51 -13.06 -11.33
CA GLU A 20 19.56 -12.16 -10.86
C GLU A 20 19.00 -10.76 -10.52
N GLY A 21 19.38 -10.25 -9.34
CA GLY A 21 18.93 -8.96 -8.84
C GLY A 21 17.58 -8.96 -8.14
N VAL A 22 16.92 -10.12 -7.96
CA VAL A 22 15.73 -10.29 -7.13
C VAL A 22 16.00 -11.30 -6.03
N SER A 23 15.79 -10.93 -4.78
CA SER A 23 15.81 -11.87 -3.65
C SER A 23 14.46 -11.85 -2.94
N VAL A 24 13.98 -13.03 -2.58
CA VAL A 24 12.72 -13.21 -1.86
C VAL A 24 13.01 -14.03 -0.61
N HIS A 25 12.49 -13.58 0.51
CA HIS A 25 12.53 -14.29 1.77
C HIS A 25 11.14 -14.27 2.39
N THR A 26 10.66 -15.42 2.83
CA THR A 26 9.34 -15.56 3.46
C THR A 26 9.49 -16.22 4.81
N GLN A 27 8.77 -15.72 5.82
CA GLN A 27 8.69 -16.32 7.16
C GLN A 27 7.30 -16.17 7.74
N GLN A 28 7.00 -16.97 8.77
CA GLN A 28 5.78 -16.81 9.57
C GLN A 28 6.09 -15.95 10.81
N GLN A 29 5.27 -14.93 11.06
CA GLN A 29 5.41 -14.01 12.18
C GLN A 29 4.04 -13.53 12.64
N ALA A 30 3.75 -13.57 13.94
CA ALA A 30 2.45 -13.16 14.51
C ALA A 30 1.23 -13.80 13.81
N GLY A 31 1.34 -15.06 13.37
CA GLY A 31 0.29 -15.76 12.62
C GLY A 31 0.11 -15.34 11.17
N ALA A 32 0.88 -14.37 10.70
CA ALA A 32 0.90 -13.88 9.33
C ALA A 32 2.09 -14.45 8.55
N GLU A 33 1.94 -14.53 7.24
CA GLU A 33 3.07 -14.73 6.33
C GLU A 33 3.69 -13.38 5.99
N VAL A 34 4.99 -13.25 6.23
CA VAL A 34 5.75 -12.04 5.91
C VAL A 34 6.76 -12.35 4.81
N THR A 35 6.65 -11.64 3.70
CA THR A 35 7.52 -11.78 2.53
C THR A 35 8.29 -10.50 2.28
N TRP A 36 9.62 -10.61 2.17
CA TRP A 36 10.51 -9.56 1.70
C TRP A 36 10.89 -9.81 0.26
N VAL A 37 10.69 -8.82 -0.59
CA VAL A 37 11.20 -8.81 -1.96
C VAL A 37 12.18 -7.65 -2.07
N ARG A 38 13.43 -7.94 -2.40
CA ARG A 38 14.44 -6.93 -2.71
C ARG A 38 14.76 -6.93 -4.20
N VAL A 39 14.61 -5.78 -4.83
CA VAL A 39 14.98 -5.54 -6.22
C VAL A 39 16.26 -4.70 -6.22
N SER A 40 17.39 -5.29 -6.66
CA SER A 40 18.73 -4.71 -6.48
C SER A 40 19.42 -4.25 -7.78
N SER A 41 18.80 -4.46 -8.95
CA SER A 41 19.36 -4.01 -10.22
C SER A 41 18.29 -3.46 -11.16
N GLU A 42 18.71 -2.60 -12.09
CA GLU A 42 17.83 -2.00 -13.10
C GLU A 42 17.20 -3.06 -14.00
N LYS A 43 17.99 -4.07 -14.44
CA LYS A 43 17.47 -5.21 -15.20
C LYS A 43 16.38 -5.98 -14.45
N ALA A 44 16.54 -6.14 -13.14
CA ALA A 44 15.54 -6.78 -12.30
C ALA A 44 14.29 -5.90 -12.17
N ALA A 45 14.46 -4.58 -12.00
CA ALA A 45 13.40 -3.61 -11.93
C ALA A 45 12.53 -3.61 -13.20
N GLU A 46 13.16 -3.56 -14.37
CA GLU A 46 12.48 -3.64 -15.67
C GLU A 46 11.72 -4.96 -15.82
N ARG A 47 12.38 -6.09 -15.55
CA ARG A 47 11.80 -7.43 -15.65
C ARG A 47 10.60 -7.62 -14.73
N LEU A 48 10.70 -7.13 -13.49
CA LEU A 48 9.64 -7.24 -12.50
C LEU A 48 8.54 -6.19 -12.67
N GLY A 49 8.86 -5.07 -13.35
CA GLY A 49 7.99 -3.90 -13.43
C GLY A 49 7.83 -3.21 -12.06
N LYS A 50 8.88 -3.27 -11.21
CA LYS A 50 8.94 -2.68 -9.87
C LYS A 50 10.25 -1.92 -9.71
N ALA A 51 10.22 -0.78 -9.01
CA ALA A 51 11.42 0.01 -8.75
C ALA A 51 12.45 -0.78 -7.90
N GLN A 52 13.72 -0.40 -8.01
CA GLN A 52 14.76 -0.92 -7.12
C GLN A 52 14.47 -0.47 -5.68
N GLY A 53 14.53 -1.41 -4.74
CA GLY A 53 14.25 -1.16 -3.32
C GLY A 53 13.77 -2.40 -2.59
N LEU A 54 13.23 -2.18 -1.41
CA LEU A 54 12.67 -3.20 -0.53
C LEU A 54 11.15 -3.14 -0.55
N TYR A 55 10.54 -4.29 -0.71
CA TYR A 55 9.09 -4.49 -0.55
C TYR A 55 8.88 -5.51 0.56
N TRP A 56 8.24 -5.08 1.63
CA TRP A 56 7.81 -5.90 2.75
C TRP A 56 6.31 -6.11 2.64
N THR A 57 5.88 -7.34 2.69
CA THR A 57 4.47 -7.70 2.54
C THR A 57 4.07 -8.63 3.67
N LEU A 58 3.03 -8.27 4.40
CA LEU A 58 2.40 -9.09 5.43
C LEU A 58 1.06 -9.57 4.92
N THR A 59 0.84 -10.89 4.90
CA THR A 59 -0.43 -11.50 4.47
C THR A 59 -1.02 -12.31 5.61
N HIS A 60 -2.27 -12.00 5.99
CA HIS A 60 -3.01 -12.75 6.98
C HIS A 60 -4.45 -12.99 6.51
N PRO A 61 -4.86 -14.24 6.22
CA PRO A 61 -6.17 -14.54 5.60
C PRO A 61 -7.39 -14.05 6.40
N LYS A 62 -7.24 -13.95 7.73
CA LYS A 62 -8.31 -13.47 8.61
C LYS A 62 -8.29 -11.96 8.86
N LEU A 63 -7.33 -11.21 8.31
CA LEU A 63 -7.16 -9.77 8.56
C LEU A 63 -8.46 -8.97 8.41
N PRO A 64 -9.33 -9.22 7.40
CA PRO A 64 -10.61 -8.53 7.24
C PRO A 64 -11.60 -8.75 8.39
N TYR A 65 -11.45 -9.88 9.09
CA TYR A 65 -12.42 -10.37 10.09
C TYR A 65 -11.87 -10.37 11.52
N MET A 66 -10.65 -9.86 11.70
CA MET A 66 -10.01 -9.77 13.01
C MET A 66 -10.75 -8.82 13.94
N LEU A 67 -10.80 -9.21 15.23
CA LEU A 67 -11.23 -8.31 16.29
C LEU A 67 -10.19 -7.19 16.51
N PRO A 68 -10.57 -6.07 17.12
CA PRO A 68 -9.65 -4.95 17.37
C PRO A 68 -8.35 -5.38 18.10
N GLU A 69 -8.46 -6.26 19.11
CA GLU A 69 -7.31 -6.75 19.86
C GLU A 69 -6.34 -7.58 18.99
N GLU A 70 -6.87 -8.44 18.11
CA GLU A 70 -6.06 -9.23 17.17
C GLU A 70 -5.35 -8.31 16.15
N ARG A 71 -6.01 -7.22 15.73
CA ARG A 71 -5.43 -6.21 14.83
C ARG A 71 -4.26 -5.46 15.46
N MET A 72 -4.25 -5.31 16.79
CA MET A 72 -3.15 -4.65 17.49
C MET A 72 -1.81 -5.40 17.31
N GLU A 73 -1.81 -6.73 17.25
CA GLU A 73 -0.58 -7.49 16.98
C GLU A 73 -0.06 -7.22 15.58
N ILE A 74 -0.93 -7.23 14.58
CA ILE A 74 -0.55 -6.88 13.20
C ILE A 74 -0.09 -5.41 13.12
N ALA A 75 -0.75 -4.50 13.83
CA ALA A 75 -0.34 -3.10 13.86
C ALA A 75 1.06 -2.91 14.48
N ARG A 76 1.43 -3.73 15.51
CA ARG A 76 2.78 -3.72 16.09
C ARG A 76 3.84 -4.16 15.06
N GLU A 77 3.57 -5.21 14.28
CA GLU A 77 4.48 -5.68 13.23
C GLU A 77 4.69 -4.61 12.15
N VAL A 78 3.59 -4.02 11.66
CA VAL A 78 3.65 -2.93 10.69
C VAL A 78 4.40 -1.72 11.26
N ALA A 79 4.15 -1.34 12.52
CA ALA A 79 4.84 -0.24 13.21
C ALA A 79 6.34 -0.50 13.35
N GLN A 80 6.73 -1.73 13.69
CA GLN A 80 8.14 -2.11 13.80
C GLN A 80 8.84 -1.98 12.44
N MET A 81 8.22 -2.44 11.37
CA MET A 81 8.78 -2.34 10.03
C MET A 81 8.90 -0.87 9.58
N LEU A 82 7.88 -0.06 9.84
CA LEU A 82 7.94 1.38 9.58
C LEU A 82 9.09 2.07 10.32
N ARG A 83 9.32 1.75 11.59
CA ARG A 83 10.44 2.29 12.38
C ARG A 83 11.79 1.96 11.76
N MET A 84 11.95 0.77 11.19
CA MET A 84 13.19 0.37 10.52
C MET A 84 13.45 1.13 9.22
N MET A 85 12.37 1.58 8.55
CA MET A 85 12.46 2.30 7.28
C MET A 85 12.53 3.83 7.45
N LEU A 86 12.08 4.34 8.59
CA LEU A 86 12.02 5.78 8.87
C LEU A 86 13.33 6.31 9.46
N PRO A 87 13.71 7.56 9.17
CA PRO A 87 14.73 8.27 9.96
C PRO A 87 14.33 8.32 11.43
N PRO A 88 15.28 8.20 12.37
CA PRO A 88 14.97 8.12 13.80
C PRO A 88 14.36 9.42 14.37
N GLN A 89 14.60 10.55 13.72
CA GLN A 89 14.19 11.89 14.19
C GLN A 89 13.71 12.76 13.03
N GLY A 90 13.13 13.91 13.38
CA GLY A 90 12.64 14.93 12.45
C GLY A 90 11.16 14.79 12.11
N ASP A 91 10.63 15.85 11.51
CA ASP A 91 9.22 15.94 11.13
C ASP A 91 8.84 14.86 10.11
N VAL A 92 7.62 14.35 10.19
CA VAL A 92 7.08 13.40 9.21
C VAL A 92 5.79 13.96 8.62
N LEU A 93 5.71 13.89 7.29
CA LEU A 93 4.49 14.18 6.54
C LEU A 93 3.80 12.86 6.15
N VAL A 94 2.56 12.68 6.56
CA VAL A 94 1.72 11.55 6.16
C VAL A 94 0.76 12.02 5.07
N LEU A 95 0.77 11.33 3.92
CA LEU A 95 -0.10 11.61 2.77
C LEU A 95 -1.05 10.44 2.55
N GLY A 96 -2.35 10.70 2.63
CA GLY A 96 -3.38 9.74 2.27
C GLY A 96 -3.84 9.95 0.84
N LEU A 97 -3.55 9.00 -0.06
CA LEU A 97 -3.94 9.08 -1.46
C LEU A 97 -5.32 8.49 -1.69
N GLY A 98 -5.84 8.74 -2.87
CA GLY A 98 -7.10 8.20 -3.37
C GLY A 98 -8.26 9.18 -3.35
N ASN A 99 -9.40 8.68 -3.79
CA ASN A 99 -10.64 9.44 -3.92
C ASN A 99 -11.61 9.08 -2.79
N ARG A 100 -11.76 9.95 -1.81
CA ARG A 100 -12.69 9.76 -0.67
C ARG A 100 -14.16 9.54 -1.06
N ARG A 101 -14.53 9.83 -2.32
CA ARG A 101 -15.89 9.58 -2.84
C ARG A 101 -16.07 8.17 -3.40
N MET A 102 -15.00 7.39 -3.50
CA MET A 102 -14.99 5.99 -3.93
C MET A 102 -14.47 5.13 -2.78
N THR A 103 -15.33 4.37 -2.12
CA THR A 103 -14.96 3.64 -0.90
C THR A 103 -13.71 2.77 -1.08
N ALA A 104 -13.61 2.03 -2.19
CA ALA A 104 -12.45 1.19 -2.48
C ALA A 104 -11.13 1.98 -2.72
N ASP A 105 -11.21 3.29 -2.88
CA ASP A 105 -10.09 4.21 -3.11
C ASP A 105 -9.93 5.22 -1.95
N ALA A 106 -10.68 5.04 -0.85
CA ALA A 106 -10.73 5.99 0.27
C ALA A 106 -9.79 5.61 1.44
N LEU A 107 -8.97 4.58 1.31
CA LEU A 107 -8.11 4.09 2.40
C LEU A 107 -7.21 5.19 2.94
N GLY A 108 -6.48 5.90 2.07
CA GLY A 108 -5.55 6.94 2.47
C GLY A 108 -6.23 8.10 3.21
N ASP A 109 -7.39 8.57 2.73
CA ASP A 109 -8.17 9.62 3.38
C ASP A 109 -8.62 9.21 4.80
N ARG A 110 -9.09 7.97 4.96
CA ARG A 110 -9.50 7.44 6.27
C ARG A 110 -8.32 7.25 7.22
N VAL A 111 -7.19 6.73 6.74
CA VAL A 111 -5.97 6.62 7.57
C VAL A 111 -5.53 7.98 8.07
N VAL A 112 -5.48 9.00 7.19
CA VAL A 112 -5.11 10.36 7.57
C VAL A 112 -6.02 10.91 8.67
N SER A 113 -7.31 10.59 8.64
CA SER A 113 -8.26 11.02 9.68
C SER A 113 -7.95 10.45 11.07
N GLY A 114 -7.27 9.29 11.14
CA GLY A 114 -6.82 8.66 12.39
C GLY A 114 -5.37 8.98 12.80
N ILE A 115 -4.65 9.81 12.04
CA ILE A 115 -3.26 10.16 12.40
C ILE A 115 -3.23 11.19 13.53
N LEU A 116 -2.44 10.91 14.57
CA LEU A 116 -2.13 11.84 15.64
C LEU A 116 -1.22 12.96 15.13
N VAL A 117 -1.81 14.07 14.74
CA VAL A 117 -1.09 15.24 14.25
C VAL A 117 -0.55 16.06 15.42
N THR A 118 0.77 16.23 15.49
CA THR A 118 1.46 16.82 16.65
C THR A 118 2.28 18.07 16.29
N ARG A 119 2.47 18.35 15.00
CA ARG A 119 3.35 19.46 14.53
C ARG A 119 2.93 20.83 15.11
N HIS A 120 1.67 21.04 15.36
CA HIS A 120 1.16 22.29 15.94
C HIS A 120 1.29 22.36 17.47
N MET A 121 1.52 21.25 18.15
CA MET A 121 1.55 21.15 19.62
C MET A 121 2.85 21.67 20.22
N GLN A 122 3.97 21.61 19.46
CA GLN A 122 5.32 21.99 19.92
C GLN A 122 5.74 21.24 21.21
N GLU A 123 5.31 19.98 21.34
CA GLU A 123 5.57 19.11 22.48
C GLU A 123 6.85 18.31 22.21
N GLU A 124 7.92 18.54 22.98
CA GLU A 124 9.24 17.91 22.77
C GLU A 124 9.22 16.39 22.94
N ARG A 125 8.24 15.84 23.66
CA ARG A 125 8.10 14.40 23.84
C ARG A 125 7.50 13.69 22.63
N LEU A 126 6.85 14.44 21.75
CA LEU A 126 6.18 13.89 20.59
C LEU A 126 6.97 14.19 19.33
N ARG A 127 7.07 13.19 18.46
CA ARG A 127 7.59 13.43 17.12
C ARG A 127 6.63 14.35 16.36
N SER A 128 7.17 15.37 15.73
CA SER A 128 6.38 16.31 14.93
C SER A 128 5.80 15.61 13.69
N VAL A 129 4.48 15.54 13.59
CA VAL A 129 3.72 14.86 12.53
C VAL A 129 2.67 15.80 11.98
N CYS A 130 2.57 15.88 10.66
CA CYS A 130 1.44 16.47 9.94
C CYS A 130 0.89 15.44 8.94
N ALA A 131 -0.43 15.51 8.68
CA ALA A 131 -1.12 14.59 7.81
C ALA A 131 -2.08 15.34 6.87
N VAL A 132 -2.13 14.93 5.61
CA VAL A 132 -2.99 15.53 4.58
C VAL A 132 -3.49 14.48 3.61
N ALA A 133 -4.78 14.56 3.26
CA ALA A 133 -5.38 13.84 2.15
C ALA A 133 -5.59 14.81 0.98
N PRO A 134 -4.67 14.89 0.00
CA PRO A 134 -4.72 15.88 -1.07
C PRO A 134 -5.85 15.64 -2.07
N GLY A 135 -6.42 14.44 -2.10
CA GLY A 135 -7.41 14.01 -3.07
C GLY A 135 -6.81 13.69 -4.44
N VAL A 136 -7.65 13.60 -5.46
CA VAL A 136 -7.27 13.20 -6.82
C VAL A 136 -7.45 14.35 -7.82
N LEU A 137 -6.71 14.30 -8.92
CA LEU A 137 -6.74 15.30 -10.01
C LEU A 137 -8.17 15.66 -10.44
N GLY A 138 -9.05 14.67 -10.60
CA GLY A 138 -10.44 14.90 -11.01
C GLY A 138 -11.32 15.67 -10.02
N ILE A 139 -10.85 15.86 -8.78
CA ILE A 139 -11.53 16.65 -7.75
C ILE A 139 -10.84 18.00 -7.56
N THR A 140 -9.52 18.01 -7.53
CA THR A 140 -8.71 19.19 -7.17
C THR A 140 -8.28 20.02 -8.37
N GLY A 141 -8.20 19.43 -9.57
CA GLY A 141 -7.61 20.03 -10.77
C GLY A 141 -6.07 20.13 -10.72
N VAL A 142 -5.44 19.56 -9.67
CA VAL A 142 -3.97 19.57 -9.48
C VAL A 142 -3.48 18.14 -9.31
N GLU A 143 -2.34 17.81 -9.88
CA GLU A 143 -1.73 16.49 -9.69
C GLU A 143 -1.35 16.28 -8.23
N THR A 144 -1.66 15.10 -7.70
CA THR A 144 -1.39 14.75 -6.30
C THR A 144 0.09 14.89 -5.95
N ALA A 145 0.98 14.53 -6.88
CA ALA A 145 2.42 14.68 -6.68
C ALA A 145 2.87 16.16 -6.60
N GLU A 146 2.21 17.07 -7.31
CA GLU A 146 2.50 18.51 -7.22
C GLU A 146 2.06 19.08 -5.87
N LEU A 147 0.90 18.67 -5.36
CA LEU A 147 0.45 19.04 -4.02
C LEU A 147 1.40 18.49 -2.94
N ALA A 148 1.80 17.22 -3.08
CA ALA A 148 2.74 16.58 -2.17
C ALA A 148 4.10 17.30 -2.13
N LEU A 149 4.64 17.65 -3.30
CA LEU A 149 5.91 18.37 -3.41
C LEU A 149 5.82 19.78 -2.79
N GLY A 150 4.79 20.54 -3.10
CA GLY A 150 4.59 21.87 -2.53
C GLY A 150 4.44 21.84 -1.00
N LEU A 151 3.77 20.84 -0.45
CA LEU A 151 3.68 20.62 1.00
C LEU A 151 5.04 20.27 1.59
N ALA A 152 5.79 19.35 0.96
CA ALA A 152 7.09 18.93 1.43
C ALA A 152 8.11 20.07 1.41
N GLU A 153 8.11 20.90 0.38
CA GLU A 153 8.97 22.10 0.30
C GLU A 153 8.70 23.08 1.44
N ARG A 154 7.43 23.21 1.85
CA ARG A 154 7.02 24.12 2.92
C ARG A 154 7.24 23.53 4.32
N VAL A 155 6.92 22.25 4.50
CA VAL A 155 7.01 21.52 5.78
C VAL A 155 8.45 21.13 6.07
N LYS A 156 9.22 20.75 5.04
CA LYS A 156 10.61 20.22 5.09
C LYS A 156 10.71 19.01 6.01
N PRO A 157 9.88 17.97 5.83
CA PRO A 157 9.91 16.80 6.68
C PRO A 157 11.19 16.00 6.45
N SER A 158 11.57 15.18 7.43
CA SER A 158 12.68 14.23 7.34
C SER A 158 12.32 12.99 6.52
N ALA A 159 11.02 12.68 6.42
CA ALA A 159 10.48 11.61 5.61
C ALA A 159 8.99 11.86 5.28
N VAL A 160 8.52 11.19 4.23
CA VAL A 160 7.10 11.14 3.85
C VAL A 160 6.61 9.69 3.96
N ILE A 161 5.46 9.49 4.62
CA ILE A 161 4.70 8.24 4.55
C ILE A 161 3.53 8.47 3.61
N VAL A 162 3.36 7.59 2.62
CA VAL A 162 2.26 7.66 1.66
C VAL A 162 1.38 6.45 1.82
N VAL A 163 0.09 6.64 2.03
CA VAL A 163 -0.90 5.56 2.17
C VAL A 163 -1.82 5.54 0.96
N ASP A 164 -2.02 4.37 0.36
CA ASP A 164 -2.87 4.20 -0.82
C ASP A 164 -3.61 2.86 -0.83
N ALA A 165 -4.74 2.82 -1.53
CA ALA A 165 -5.42 1.60 -1.90
C ALA A 165 -4.72 0.97 -3.11
N LEU A 166 -4.40 -0.32 -3.03
CA LEU A 166 -3.68 -1.05 -4.07
C LEU A 166 -4.62 -1.94 -4.90
N ALA A 167 -4.14 -2.33 -6.08
CA ALA A 167 -4.74 -3.39 -6.87
C ALA A 167 -3.93 -4.68 -6.70
N ALA A 168 -4.61 -5.81 -6.49
CA ALA A 168 -4.01 -7.13 -6.50
C ALA A 168 -4.21 -7.85 -7.84
N MET A 169 -3.36 -8.82 -8.11
CA MET A 169 -3.54 -9.79 -9.18
C MET A 169 -4.34 -11.01 -8.71
N GLU A 170 -4.29 -11.34 -7.43
CA GLU A 170 -5.02 -12.47 -6.86
C GLU A 170 -6.14 -11.98 -5.95
N THR A 171 -7.34 -12.55 -6.11
CA THR A 171 -8.51 -12.21 -5.30
C THR A 171 -8.30 -12.48 -3.81
N ALA A 172 -7.47 -13.47 -3.47
CA ALA A 172 -7.11 -13.84 -2.10
C ALA A 172 -6.38 -12.72 -1.33
N HIS A 173 -5.74 -11.78 -2.02
CA HIS A 173 -5.00 -10.69 -1.40
C HIS A 173 -5.85 -9.46 -1.04
N ILE A 174 -7.12 -9.42 -1.48
CA ILE A 174 -8.01 -8.29 -1.16
C ILE A 174 -8.25 -8.20 0.34
N GLY A 175 -7.83 -7.10 0.94
CA GLY A 175 -8.00 -6.82 2.37
C GLY A 175 -7.20 -7.71 3.32
N THR A 176 -6.47 -8.71 2.80
CA THR A 176 -5.70 -9.67 3.59
C THR A 176 -4.20 -9.38 3.61
N THR A 177 -3.76 -8.39 2.83
CA THR A 177 -2.34 -8.13 2.56
C THR A 177 -2.02 -6.66 2.78
N ILE A 178 -0.92 -6.40 3.50
CA ILE A 178 -0.36 -5.06 3.73
C ILE A 178 1.02 -5.02 3.09
N GLN A 179 1.30 -4.06 2.21
CA GLN A 179 2.62 -3.87 1.62
C GLN A 179 3.24 -2.55 2.05
N LEU A 180 4.51 -2.59 2.47
CA LEU A 180 5.36 -1.44 2.71
C LEU A 180 6.52 -1.46 1.71
N THR A 181 6.96 -0.27 1.28
CA THR A 181 8.14 -0.15 0.40
C THR A 181 8.84 1.19 0.57
N ASP A 182 10.15 1.19 0.41
CA ASP A 182 11.01 2.40 0.37
C ASP A 182 11.10 3.03 -1.02
N THR A 183 10.41 2.48 -2.01
CA THR A 183 10.45 2.99 -3.38
C THR A 183 9.48 4.13 -3.65
N GLY A 184 8.63 4.47 -2.66
CA GLY A 184 7.51 5.36 -2.85
C GLY A 184 6.39 4.73 -3.70
N ILE A 185 5.56 5.56 -4.28
CA ILE A 185 4.38 5.13 -5.04
C ILE A 185 4.20 5.96 -6.31
N ARG A 186 3.61 5.33 -7.33
CA ARG A 186 3.08 6.02 -8.51
C ARG A 186 1.57 5.88 -8.49
N PRO A 187 0.83 6.94 -8.09
CA PRO A 187 -0.61 6.88 -7.94
C PRO A 187 -1.30 6.39 -9.22
N GLY A 188 -2.19 5.41 -9.10
CA GLY A 188 -2.91 4.85 -10.24
C GLY A 188 -2.08 3.96 -11.17
N SER A 189 -0.86 3.57 -10.82
CA SER A 189 -0.04 2.66 -11.63
C SER A 189 -0.71 1.30 -11.83
N GLY A 190 -1.37 0.78 -10.81
CA GLY A 190 -2.16 -0.45 -10.87
C GLY A 190 -3.36 -0.36 -11.83
N VAL A 191 -3.87 0.84 -12.12
CA VAL A 191 -4.98 1.09 -13.06
C VAL A 191 -4.53 1.70 -14.40
N GLY A 192 -3.22 1.63 -14.71
CA GLY A 192 -2.68 2.06 -16.01
C GLY A 192 -2.54 3.57 -16.20
N ASN A 193 -2.59 4.34 -15.13
CA ASN A 193 -2.42 5.79 -15.15
C ASN A 193 -0.95 6.15 -14.88
N HIS A 194 -0.26 6.72 -15.88
CA HIS A 194 1.14 7.16 -15.76
C HIS A 194 1.22 8.57 -15.15
N ARG A 195 0.93 8.70 -13.85
CA ARG A 195 1.09 9.95 -13.11
C ARG A 195 2.50 10.10 -12.55
N LYS A 196 2.90 11.34 -12.23
CA LYS A 196 4.16 11.58 -11.51
C LYS A 196 4.18 10.80 -10.21
N GLY A 197 5.29 10.09 -9.95
CA GLY A 197 5.48 9.33 -8.72
C GLY A 197 5.74 10.24 -7.53
N ILE A 198 5.36 9.76 -6.33
CA ILE A 198 5.79 10.30 -5.05
C ILE A 198 6.86 9.34 -4.54
N THR A 199 8.11 9.61 -4.87
CA THR A 199 9.28 8.76 -4.64
C THR A 199 10.38 9.57 -3.96
N ALA A 200 11.40 8.90 -3.42
CA ALA A 200 12.53 9.60 -2.83
C ALA A 200 13.25 10.52 -3.83
N GLU A 201 13.26 10.16 -5.12
CA GLU A 201 13.84 10.97 -6.18
C GLU A 201 13.03 12.26 -6.41
N THR A 202 11.70 12.18 -6.51
CA THR A 202 10.84 13.33 -6.80
C THR A 202 10.65 14.23 -5.58
N MET A 203 10.70 13.68 -4.37
CA MET A 203 10.49 14.41 -3.11
C MET A 203 11.81 14.90 -2.49
N HIS A 204 12.97 14.41 -2.98
CA HIS A 204 14.30 14.69 -2.44
C HIS A 204 14.46 14.32 -0.94
N MET A 205 13.73 13.32 -0.49
CA MET A 205 13.76 12.77 0.86
C MET A 205 13.22 11.34 0.90
N PRO A 206 13.47 10.56 1.96
CA PRO A 206 12.88 9.22 2.10
C PRO A 206 11.36 9.24 1.96
N VAL A 207 10.83 8.34 1.15
CA VAL A 207 9.39 8.12 0.97
C VAL A 207 9.08 6.65 1.21
N ILE A 208 8.26 6.37 2.20
CA ILE A 208 7.76 5.04 2.51
C ILE A 208 6.30 4.96 2.06
N ALA A 209 6.00 4.03 1.16
CA ALA A 209 4.63 3.76 0.78
C ALA A 209 4.07 2.58 1.57
N VAL A 210 2.82 2.73 2.00
CA VAL A 210 2.03 1.72 2.71
C VAL A 210 0.73 1.53 1.95
N GLY A 211 0.36 0.29 1.68
CA GLY A 211 -0.90 0.07 0.95
C GLY A 211 -1.52 -1.28 1.21
N ILE A 212 -2.82 -1.37 0.94
CA ILE A 212 -3.63 -2.56 1.07
C ILE A 212 -4.41 -2.77 -0.23
N PRO A 213 -4.36 -3.97 -0.85
CA PRO A 213 -5.19 -4.26 -1.99
C PRO A 213 -6.67 -4.28 -1.62
N LEU A 214 -7.45 -3.48 -2.32
CA LEU A 214 -8.89 -3.35 -2.12
C LEU A 214 -9.69 -3.65 -3.39
N VAL A 215 -9.00 -3.78 -4.52
CA VAL A 215 -9.58 -4.07 -5.82
C VAL A 215 -8.77 -5.12 -6.57
N VAL A 216 -9.46 -5.84 -7.46
CA VAL A 216 -8.86 -6.65 -8.53
C VAL A 216 -9.50 -6.26 -9.86
N TYR A 217 -8.81 -6.53 -10.96
CA TYR A 217 -9.43 -6.36 -12.28
C TYR A 217 -10.46 -7.46 -12.54
N ALA A 218 -11.52 -7.15 -13.26
CA ALA A 218 -12.53 -8.14 -13.68
C ALA A 218 -11.88 -9.31 -14.46
N SER A 219 -10.87 -9.04 -15.29
CA SER A 219 -10.08 -10.05 -15.97
C SER A 219 -9.35 -11.01 -15.03
N THR A 220 -8.98 -10.57 -13.84
CA THR A 220 -8.39 -11.41 -12.78
C THR A 220 -9.36 -12.49 -12.33
N ILE A 221 -10.60 -12.11 -12.04
CA ILE A 221 -11.64 -13.08 -11.60
C ILE A 221 -11.93 -14.11 -12.69
N VAL A 222 -12.02 -13.67 -13.95
CA VAL A 222 -12.21 -14.59 -15.08
C VAL A 222 -11.04 -15.55 -15.22
N ARG A 223 -9.81 -15.06 -15.07
CA ARG A 223 -8.60 -15.88 -15.10
C ARG A 223 -8.59 -16.94 -14.00
N ASP A 224 -8.87 -16.52 -12.74
CA ASP A 224 -8.86 -17.43 -11.59
C ASP A 224 -9.91 -18.53 -11.77
N ALA A 225 -11.13 -18.17 -12.21
CA ALA A 225 -12.19 -19.14 -12.53
C ALA A 225 -11.80 -20.10 -13.67
N LEU A 226 -11.12 -19.60 -14.71
CA LEU A 226 -10.63 -20.42 -15.81
C LEU A 226 -9.48 -21.34 -15.38
N ALA A 227 -8.56 -20.86 -14.53
CA ALA A 227 -7.46 -21.67 -14.00
C ALA A 227 -7.99 -22.86 -13.18
N ASP A 228 -8.97 -22.61 -12.31
CA ASP A 228 -9.62 -23.65 -11.52
C ASP A 228 -10.34 -24.67 -12.41
N MET A 229 -11.06 -24.21 -13.43
CA MET A 229 -11.84 -25.08 -14.31
C MET A 229 -10.96 -25.92 -15.25
N MET A 230 -9.86 -25.35 -15.73
CA MET A 230 -9.01 -26.00 -16.75
C MET A 230 -7.92 -26.84 -16.15
N GLN A 231 -7.66 -26.81 -14.85
CA GLN A 231 -6.52 -27.47 -14.18
C GLN A 231 -5.16 -27.25 -14.91
N ARG A 232 -5.02 -26.09 -15.54
CA ARG A 232 -3.88 -25.70 -16.36
C ARG A 232 -3.08 -24.60 -15.68
N GLU A 233 -1.83 -24.42 -16.14
CA GLU A 233 -0.97 -23.32 -15.70
C GLU A 233 -1.60 -21.96 -15.96
N SER A 234 -1.41 -21.04 -15.03
CA SER A 234 -2.04 -19.70 -15.01
C SER A 234 -1.76 -18.85 -16.27
N GLY A 235 -0.75 -19.17 -17.07
CA GLY A 235 -0.42 -18.45 -18.30
C GLY A 235 -1.49 -18.60 -19.41
N ASP A 236 -1.99 -19.81 -19.62
CA ASP A 236 -3.03 -20.09 -20.63
C ASP A 236 -4.38 -19.48 -20.21
N ALA A 237 -4.70 -19.57 -18.92
CA ALA A 237 -5.91 -18.99 -18.36
C ALA A 237 -5.92 -17.47 -18.46
N GLN A 238 -4.76 -16.81 -18.30
CA GLN A 238 -4.63 -15.37 -18.44
C GLN A 238 -4.92 -14.91 -19.88
N ALA A 239 -4.32 -15.54 -20.89
CA ALA A 239 -4.53 -15.18 -22.29
C ALA A 239 -6.00 -15.35 -22.71
N LEU A 240 -6.65 -16.42 -22.23
CA LEU A 240 -8.05 -16.67 -22.48
C LEU A 240 -8.96 -15.67 -21.75
N ALA A 241 -8.63 -15.31 -20.49
CA ALA A 241 -9.36 -14.30 -19.74
C ALA A 241 -9.30 -12.93 -20.42
N GLU A 242 -8.12 -12.51 -20.93
CA GLU A 242 -7.97 -11.28 -21.69
C GLU A 242 -8.79 -11.27 -22.98
N GLN A 243 -8.84 -12.41 -23.69
CA GLN A 243 -9.66 -12.55 -24.89
C GLN A 243 -11.16 -12.47 -24.56
N LEU A 244 -11.63 -13.16 -23.52
CA LEU A 244 -13.03 -13.16 -23.10
C LEU A 244 -13.48 -11.79 -22.56
N THR A 245 -12.57 -11.04 -21.96
CA THR A 245 -12.85 -9.71 -21.42
C THR A 245 -12.53 -8.57 -22.38
N SER A 246 -12.04 -8.86 -23.59
CA SER A 246 -11.62 -7.86 -24.58
C SER A 246 -12.72 -6.86 -25.02
N GLY A 247 -13.99 -7.26 -24.90
CA GLY A 247 -15.16 -6.42 -25.19
C GLY A 247 -15.58 -5.50 -24.03
N TYR A 248 -14.95 -5.61 -22.86
CA TYR A 248 -15.23 -4.79 -21.68
C TYR A 248 -14.16 -3.72 -21.48
N PRO A 249 -14.48 -2.61 -20.76
CA PRO A 249 -13.48 -1.61 -20.39
C PRO A 249 -12.33 -2.28 -19.61
N ARG A 250 -11.09 -1.97 -20.02
CA ARG A 250 -9.89 -2.59 -19.42
C ARG A 250 -9.61 -2.15 -17.98
N ASP A 251 -10.26 -1.10 -17.53
CA ASP A 251 -10.19 -0.50 -16.20
C ASP A 251 -11.34 -0.96 -15.27
N PHE A 252 -12.09 -1.97 -15.69
CA PHE A 252 -13.18 -2.51 -14.87
C PHE A 252 -12.60 -3.26 -13.67
N VAL A 253 -12.82 -2.71 -12.46
CA VAL A 253 -12.33 -3.26 -11.21
C VAL A 253 -13.48 -3.77 -10.34
N VAL A 254 -13.19 -4.77 -9.53
CA VAL A 254 -14.14 -5.41 -8.62
C VAL A 254 -13.62 -5.30 -7.18
N THR A 255 -14.51 -5.07 -6.25
CA THR A 255 -14.26 -4.97 -4.82
C THR A 255 -15.29 -5.77 -4.02
N PRO A 256 -14.99 -6.22 -2.79
CA PRO A 256 -15.96 -6.91 -1.93
C PRO A 256 -17.19 -6.06 -1.63
N ARG A 257 -18.33 -6.72 -1.42
CA ARG A 257 -19.58 -6.03 -1.10
C ARG A 257 -19.52 -5.24 0.21
N ASN A 258 -18.78 -5.75 1.20
CA ASN A 258 -18.60 -5.13 2.51
C ASN A 258 -17.39 -4.18 2.57
N ILE A 259 -17.05 -3.57 1.44
CA ILE A 259 -15.85 -2.71 1.31
C ILE A 259 -15.83 -1.56 2.32
N ASP A 260 -16.99 -1.02 2.70
CA ASP A 260 -17.07 0.10 3.65
C ASP A 260 -16.53 -0.30 5.03
N GLU A 261 -16.95 -1.46 5.56
CA GLU A 261 -16.48 -2.00 6.84
C GLU A 261 -15.01 -2.42 6.75
N LEU A 262 -14.64 -3.03 5.62
CA LEU A 262 -13.27 -3.48 5.38
C LEU A 262 -12.30 -2.29 5.39
N VAL A 263 -12.60 -1.25 4.64
CA VAL A 263 -11.75 -0.05 4.57
C VAL A 263 -11.67 0.65 5.91
N ALA A 264 -12.78 0.76 6.66
CA ALA A 264 -12.79 1.37 7.98
C ALA A 264 -11.82 0.62 8.92
N GLY A 265 -12.02 -0.70 9.09
CA GLY A 265 -11.19 -1.47 10.01
C GLY A 265 -9.71 -1.56 9.63
N LEU A 266 -9.40 -1.58 8.32
CA LEU A 266 -8.01 -1.57 7.84
C LEU A 266 -7.37 -0.18 7.97
N ALA A 267 -8.14 0.89 7.82
CA ALA A 267 -7.67 2.25 8.04
C ALA A 267 -7.31 2.48 9.51
N ASP A 268 -8.14 2.02 10.45
CA ASP A 268 -7.86 2.10 11.90
C ASP A 268 -6.56 1.33 12.25
N LEU A 269 -6.37 0.13 11.69
CA LEU A 269 -5.15 -0.65 11.87
C LEU A 269 -3.92 0.11 11.37
N LEU A 270 -3.97 0.67 10.16
CA LEU A 270 -2.83 1.40 9.59
C LEU A 270 -2.57 2.71 10.34
N ALA A 271 -3.61 3.44 10.74
CA ALA A 271 -3.47 4.66 11.54
C ALA A 271 -2.79 4.35 12.89
N LEU A 272 -3.23 3.28 13.58
CA LEU A 272 -2.61 2.82 14.82
C LEU A 272 -1.14 2.43 14.62
N ALA A 273 -0.83 1.68 13.56
CA ALA A 273 0.52 1.28 13.23
C ALA A 273 1.44 2.49 12.94
N ILE A 274 0.96 3.44 12.15
CA ILE A 274 1.71 4.66 11.80
C ILE A 274 1.90 5.52 13.05
N ASN A 275 0.86 5.75 13.86
CA ASN A 275 0.97 6.49 15.11
C ASN A 275 1.97 5.84 16.06
N SER A 276 1.90 4.52 16.24
CA SER A 276 2.86 3.77 17.08
C SER A 276 4.30 3.85 16.53
N ALA A 277 4.48 3.83 15.21
CA ALA A 277 5.80 3.98 14.61
C ALA A 277 6.39 5.36 14.85
N LEU A 278 5.57 6.40 14.84
CA LEU A 278 5.98 7.80 14.95
C LEU A 278 6.07 8.28 16.40
N GLN A 279 5.21 7.80 17.29
CA GLN A 279 5.12 8.23 18.68
C GLN A 279 5.62 7.11 19.62
N THR A 280 6.93 6.87 19.60
CA THR A 280 7.57 5.78 20.35
C THR A 280 7.53 5.96 21.87
N ASN A 281 7.14 7.12 22.36
CA ASN A 281 7.00 7.44 23.77
C ASN A 281 5.57 7.23 24.32
N LEU A 282 4.64 6.81 23.46
CA LEU A 282 3.26 6.49 23.82
C LEU A 282 3.02 4.99 23.64
N GLU A 283 2.26 4.42 24.57
CA GLU A 283 1.84 3.02 24.47
C GLU A 283 0.75 2.86 23.38
N MET A 284 0.68 1.69 22.78
CA MET A 284 -0.26 1.44 21.68
C MET A 284 -1.71 1.50 22.15
N GLU A 285 -1.96 1.13 23.39
CA GLU A 285 -3.26 1.22 24.06
C GLU A 285 -3.72 2.68 24.21
N GLU A 286 -2.81 3.60 24.55
CA GLU A 286 -3.10 5.04 24.63
C GLU A 286 -3.43 5.60 23.23
N LEU A 287 -2.65 5.19 22.22
CA LEU A 287 -2.85 5.61 20.84
C LEU A 287 -4.18 5.08 20.25
N SER A 288 -4.61 3.88 20.65
CA SER A 288 -5.89 3.32 20.20
C SER A 288 -7.11 4.14 20.64
N HIS A 289 -7.04 4.79 21.80
CA HIS A 289 -8.10 5.69 22.29
C HIS A 289 -8.14 7.04 21.55
N CYS A 290 -7.09 7.39 20.82
CA CYS A 290 -7.02 8.62 20.02
C CYS A 290 -7.66 8.49 18.63
N LEU A 291 -8.06 7.27 18.23
CA LEU A 291 -8.65 7.01 16.91
C LEU A 291 -10.16 7.30 16.83
N HIS A 292 -10.80 7.68 17.95
CA HIS A 292 -12.26 7.87 18.05
C HIS A 292 -12.64 9.28 18.43
#